data_f37ffc035beb615633c1ca287701ad01
#
_entry.id   f37ffc035beb615633c1ca287701ad01
#
_cell.length_a   1.000
_cell.length_b   1.000
_cell.length_c   1.000
_cell.angle_alpha   90.00
_cell.angle_beta   90.00
_cell.angle_gamma   90.00
#
_symmetry.space_group_name_H-M   'P 1'
#
loop_
_entity.id
_entity.type
_entity.pdbx_description
1 polymer ?
#
loop_
_entity_poly.entity_id
_entity_poly.type
_entity_poly.pdbx_seq_one_letter_code
_entity_poly.pdbx_strand_id
1 'polypeptide(L)'
;MNINISNATMKYALTNCLDIYDIKYSIHGNTLKIQSAISSLKKNSIKVLDQNTGELFKDMNIMLHFLNEKNETIIYFSLNDIILIKNHYFFINPNKLVPFESNIITIEYPITLDEFASPELKLIEEVPFSIPVQTCYYSLANVLLYLLTGKHYNNLEDLQFIYYSPLYFCMERMLLTNPYDRKFIYI
;
A
#
# COMPACT_ATOMS: atom_id res chain seq x y z
N MET A 1 -4.86 12.67 15.98
CA MET A 1 -5.79 12.33 14.87
C MET A 1 -6.67 11.18 15.28
N ASN A 2 -7.90 11.15 14.77
CA ASN A 2 -8.82 10.05 14.97
C ASN A 2 -8.95 9.29 13.65
N ILE A 3 -8.75 7.97 13.70
CA ILE A 3 -8.90 7.08 12.54
C ILE A 3 -10.13 6.21 12.78
N ASN A 4 -11.00 6.11 11.78
CA ASN A 4 -12.14 5.19 11.84
C ASN A 4 -11.66 3.76 11.65
N ILE A 5 -11.98 2.89 12.60
CA ILE A 5 -11.61 1.48 12.64
C ILE A 5 -12.85 0.58 12.78
N SER A 6 -13.94 0.95 12.13
CA SER A 6 -15.18 0.15 12.12
C SER A 6 -14.98 -1.22 11.45
N ASN A 7 -14.06 -1.33 10.49
CA ASN A 7 -13.63 -2.63 9.93
C ASN A 7 -12.73 -3.37 10.93
N ALA A 8 -13.11 -4.59 11.29
CA ALA A 8 -12.41 -5.39 12.31
C ALA A 8 -11.00 -5.80 11.87
N THR A 9 -10.81 -6.13 10.60
CA THR A 9 -9.50 -6.51 10.04
C THR A 9 -8.56 -5.32 9.99
N MET A 10 -9.05 -4.14 9.57
CA MET A 10 -8.28 -2.90 9.63
C MET A 10 -7.86 -2.57 11.07
N LYS A 11 -8.77 -2.70 12.02
CA LYS A 11 -8.46 -2.51 13.44
C LYS A 11 -7.34 -3.43 13.89
N TYR A 12 -7.46 -4.73 13.58
CA TYR A 12 -6.46 -5.75 13.91
C TYR A 12 -5.09 -5.40 13.31
N ALA A 13 -5.02 -5.13 12.01
CA ALA A 13 -3.75 -4.83 11.34
C ALA A 13 -3.11 -3.54 11.87
N LEU A 14 -3.88 -2.46 12.02
CA LEU A 14 -3.37 -1.18 12.55
C LEU A 14 -2.85 -1.30 13.98
N THR A 15 -3.57 -1.96 14.89
CA THR A 15 -3.13 -2.07 16.28
C THR A 15 -1.86 -2.89 16.39
N ASN A 16 -1.73 -4.01 15.67
CA ASN A 16 -0.49 -4.80 15.67
C ASN A 16 0.69 -4.01 15.09
N CYS A 17 0.50 -3.26 14.01
CA CYS A 17 1.56 -2.40 13.47
C CYS A 17 1.97 -1.31 14.47
N LEU A 18 1.02 -0.67 15.15
CA LEU A 18 1.30 0.37 16.15
C LEU A 18 2.07 -0.21 17.36
N ASP A 19 1.72 -1.42 17.79
CA ASP A 19 2.38 -2.13 18.89
C ASP A 19 3.82 -2.51 18.53
N ILE A 20 4.09 -2.99 17.30
CA ILE A 20 5.45 -3.28 16.81
C ILE A 20 6.36 -2.05 16.93
N TYR A 21 5.83 -0.85 16.65
CA TYR A 21 6.60 0.39 16.66
C TYR A 21 6.50 1.20 17.96
N ASP A 22 5.94 0.62 19.02
CA ASP A 22 5.73 1.27 20.33
C ASP A 22 5.07 2.65 20.19
N ILE A 23 4.02 2.71 19.38
CA ILE A 23 3.23 3.92 19.15
C ILE A 23 1.99 3.88 20.04
N LYS A 24 1.91 4.83 20.99
CA LYS A 24 0.78 4.90 21.94
C LYS A 24 -0.50 5.35 21.27
N TYR A 25 -1.56 4.59 21.50
CA TYR A 25 -2.91 4.87 21.03
C TYR A 25 -3.96 4.57 22.10
N SER A 26 -5.19 4.99 21.87
CA SER A 26 -6.37 4.59 22.64
C SER A 26 -7.53 4.30 21.70
N ILE A 27 -8.42 3.40 22.08
CA ILE A 27 -9.59 3.02 21.29
C ILE A 27 -10.84 3.42 22.05
N HIS A 28 -11.72 4.15 21.36
CA HIS A 28 -13.04 4.56 21.85
C HIS A 28 -14.10 4.18 20.82
N GLY A 29 -14.81 3.06 21.05
CA GLY A 29 -15.72 2.47 20.07
C GLY A 29 -14.99 2.11 18.76
N ASN A 30 -15.43 2.71 17.66
CA ASN A 30 -14.84 2.52 16.32
C ASN A 30 -13.80 3.60 15.96
N THR A 31 -13.27 4.30 16.95
CA THR A 31 -12.28 5.35 16.73
C THR A 31 -10.97 5.01 17.42
N LEU A 32 -9.89 5.00 16.66
CA LEU A 32 -8.53 4.88 17.14
C LEU A 32 -7.93 6.28 17.23
N LYS A 33 -7.51 6.68 18.42
CA LYS A 33 -6.87 7.97 18.70
C LYS A 33 -5.38 7.76 18.92
N ILE A 34 -4.56 8.32 18.05
CA ILE A 34 -3.10 8.28 18.14
C ILE A 34 -2.60 9.53 18.86
N GLN A 35 -1.67 9.34 19.80
CA GLN A 35 -1.10 10.41 20.63
C GLN A 35 0.11 11.09 20.00
N SER A 36 0.64 10.55 18.89
CA SER A 36 1.81 11.08 18.19
C SER A 36 1.43 12.06 17.08
N ALA A 37 2.39 12.88 16.66
CA ALA A 37 2.25 13.70 15.47
C ALA A 37 2.07 12.82 14.21
N ILE A 38 1.15 13.23 13.34
CA ILE A 38 0.81 12.53 12.11
C ILE A 38 0.99 13.49 10.95
N SER A 39 1.60 13.01 9.87
CA SER A 39 1.72 13.75 8.63
C SER A 39 1.13 12.97 7.46
N SER A 40 0.49 13.69 6.53
CA SER A 40 0.08 13.16 5.24
C SER A 40 1.27 13.12 4.29
N LEU A 41 1.29 12.16 3.39
CA LEU A 41 2.30 12.08 2.35
C LEU A 41 2.07 13.17 1.31
N LYS A 42 3.16 13.74 0.81
CA LYS A 42 3.15 14.77 -0.23
C LYS A 42 4.13 14.39 -1.34
N LYS A 43 3.86 14.89 -2.55
CA LYS A 43 4.79 14.81 -3.68
C LYS A 43 6.20 15.24 -3.25
N ASN A 44 7.22 14.47 -3.65
CA ASN A 44 8.63 14.71 -3.32
C ASN A 44 8.91 14.76 -1.81
N SER A 45 8.12 14.06 -0.99
CA SER A 45 8.32 14.02 0.46
C SER A 45 9.44 13.06 0.89
N ILE A 46 9.89 12.18 -0.01
CA ILE A 46 10.96 11.21 0.21
C ILE A 46 12.13 11.55 -0.73
N LYS A 47 13.34 11.61 -0.20
CA LYS A 47 14.55 11.75 -1.02
C LYS A 47 15.11 10.37 -1.34
N VAL A 48 15.62 10.19 -2.57
CA VAL A 48 16.13 8.90 -3.08
C VAL A 48 17.17 8.24 -2.19
N LEU A 49 17.96 9.02 -1.46
CA LEU A 49 19.02 8.54 -0.56
C LEU A 49 18.60 8.52 0.91
N ASP A 50 17.34 8.80 1.22
CA ASP A 50 16.87 8.80 2.59
C ASP A 50 16.61 7.36 3.05
N GLN A 51 17.01 7.01 4.28
CA GLN A 51 16.71 5.72 4.91
C GLN A 51 15.21 5.40 4.90
N ASN A 52 14.37 6.44 4.80
CA ASN A 52 12.90 6.32 4.73
C ASN A 52 12.38 5.67 3.45
N THR A 53 13.18 5.55 2.37
CA THR A 53 12.70 5.01 1.08
C THR A 53 12.33 3.52 1.20
N GLY A 54 13.11 2.76 1.94
CA GLY A 54 12.84 1.35 2.21
C GLY A 54 11.77 1.14 3.29
N GLU A 55 11.62 2.06 4.23
CA GLU A 55 10.67 1.92 5.35
C GLU A 55 9.22 1.86 4.86
N LEU A 56 8.84 2.58 3.79
CA LEU A 56 7.50 2.46 3.21
C LEU A 56 7.19 1.01 2.80
N PHE A 57 8.10 0.36 2.10
CA PHE A 57 7.89 -1.02 1.66
C PHE A 57 7.87 -1.99 2.84
N LYS A 58 8.77 -1.82 3.80
CA LYS A 58 8.81 -2.63 5.01
C LYS A 58 7.50 -2.52 5.80
N ASP A 59 7.05 -1.31 6.07
CA ASP A 59 5.84 -1.06 6.86
C ASP A 59 4.59 -1.59 6.15
N MET A 60 4.49 -1.40 4.82
CA MET A 60 3.38 -1.94 4.04
C MET A 60 3.42 -3.46 3.94
N ASN A 61 4.59 -4.08 3.92
CA ASN A 61 4.71 -5.54 3.96
C ASN A 61 4.19 -6.11 5.29
N ILE A 62 4.55 -5.47 6.41
CA ILE A 62 4.04 -5.85 7.74
C ILE A 62 2.51 -5.69 7.79
N MET A 63 1.99 -4.58 7.27
CA MET A 63 0.56 -4.33 7.21
C MET A 63 -0.18 -5.39 6.38
N LEU A 64 0.32 -5.71 5.19
CA LEU A 64 -0.23 -6.76 4.33
C LEU A 64 -0.18 -8.14 4.99
N HIS A 65 0.88 -8.44 5.74
CA HIS A 65 0.96 -9.70 6.50
C HIS A 65 -0.21 -9.84 7.49
N PHE A 66 -0.49 -8.83 8.31
CA PHE A 66 -1.61 -8.88 9.26
C PHE A 66 -2.98 -8.91 8.58
N LEU A 67 -3.14 -8.24 7.45
CA LEU A 67 -4.37 -8.31 6.66
C LEU A 67 -4.57 -9.73 6.09
N ASN A 68 -3.51 -10.33 5.54
CA ASN A 68 -3.54 -11.65 4.95
C ASN A 68 -3.88 -12.75 5.98
N GLU A 69 -3.49 -12.60 7.25
CA GLU A 69 -3.92 -13.50 8.33
C GLU A 69 -5.44 -13.54 8.52
N LYS A 70 -6.14 -12.53 8.04
CA LYS A 70 -7.60 -12.42 8.06
C LYS A 70 -8.25 -12.69 6.70
N ASN A 71 -7.48 -13.21 5.73
CA ASN A 71 -7.92 -13.41 4.35
C ASN A 71 -8.47 -12.14 3.68
N GLU A 72 -7.94 -10.98 4.08
CA GLU A 72 -8.19 -9.69 3.44
C GLU A 72 -6.88 -9.09 2.93
N THR A 73 -6.97 -8.29 1.88
CA THR A 73 -5.84 -7.55 1.31
C THR A 73 -6.27 -6.19 0.83
N ILE A 74 -5.30 -5.35 0.45
CA ILE A 74 -5.55 -4.04 -0.13
C ILE A 74 -5.67 -4.20 -1.64
N ILE A 75 -6.76 -3.73 -2.24
CA ILE A 75 -6.97 -3.86 -3.69
C ILE A 75 -5.98 -2.99 -4.48
N TYR A 76 -5.73 -1.77 -4.04
CA TYR A 76 -4.66 -0.89 -4.52
C TYR A 76 -4.34 0.21 -3.51
N PHE A 77 -3.09 0.69 -3.53
CA PHE A 77 -2.63 1.80 -2.71
C PHE A 77 -2.79 3.12 -3.45
N SER A 78 -3.11 4.19 -2.71
CA SER A 78 -2.96 5.55 -3.18
C SER A 78 -2.37 6.47 -2.11
N LEU A 79 -1.93 7.63 -2.53
CA LEU A 79 -1.19 8.54 -1.67
C LEU A 79 -1.98 8.97 -0.43
N ASN A 80 -3.29 9.19 -0.59
CA ASN A 80 -4.17 9.66 0.49
C ASN A 80 -4.53 8.57 1.50
N ASP A 81 -4.27 7.30 1.18
CA ASP A 81 -4.58 6.16 2.04
C ASP A 81 -3.46 5.84 3.03
N ILE A 82 -2.30 6.51 2.88
CA ILE A 82 -1.11 6.27 3.68
C ILE A 82 -0.77 7.49 4.51
N ILE A 83 -0.50 7.28 5.79
CA ILE A 83 -0.06 8.32 6.72
C ILE A 83 1.29 7.95 7.33
N LEU A 84 2.02 8.96 7.79
CA LEU A 84 3.30 8.83 8.47
C LEU A 84 3.14 9.17 9.96
N ILE A 85 3.58 8.26 10.85
CA ILE A 85 3.56 8.43 12.30
C ILE A 85 4.92 8.00 12.84
N LYS A 86 5.68 8.91 13.47
CA LYS A 86 7.02 8.61 14.02
C LYS A 86 7.95 7.91 13.02
N ASN A 87 7.95 8.33 11.76
CA ASN A 87 8.74 7.77 10.65
C ASN A 87 8.29 6.37 10.15
N HIS A 88 7.13 5.88 10.56
CA HIS A 88 6.53 4.65 10.07
C HIS A 88 5.26 4.93 9.28
N TYR A 89 5.04 4.16 8.21
CA TYR A 89 3.93 4.31 7.28
C TYR A 89 2.79 3.37 7.63
N PHE A 90 1.55 3.89 7.58
CA PHE A 90 0.34 3.13 7.91
C PHE A 90 -0.71 3.35 6.84
N PHE A 91 -1.28 2.27 6.34
CA PHE A 91 -2.48 2.32 5.51
C PHE A 91 -3.72 2.49 6.39
N ILE A 92 -4.64 3.40 6.00
CA ILE A 92 -5.77 3.79 6.84
C ILE A 92 -7.15 3.76 6.15
N ASN A 93 -7.25 3.27 4.91
CA ASN A 93 -8.52 3.29 4.16
C ASN A 93 -9.21 1.91 4.15
N PRO A 94 -10.18 1.65 5.04
CA PRO A 94 -10.86 0.37 5.11
C PRO A 94 -11.71 0.05 3.87
N ASN A 95 -12.09 1.05 3.07
CA ASN A 95 -12.90 0.85 1.87
C ASN A 95 -12.14 0.18 0.71
N LYS A 96 -10.82 0.08 0.83
CA LYS A 96 -9.96 -0.61 -0.13
C LYS A 96 -9.53 -2.01 0.34
N LEU A 97 -10.05 -2.47 1.48
CA LEU A 97 -9.87 -3.85 1.90
C LEU A 97 -10.88 -4.75 1.19
N VAL A 98 -10.37 -5.83 0.64
CA VAL A 98 -11.14 -6.83 -0.07
C VAL A 98 -10.78 -8.23 0.39
N PRO A 99 -11.75 -9.15 0.51
CA PRO A 99 -11.45 -10.55 0.80
C PRO A 99 -10.77 -11.20 -0.41
N PHE A 100 -9.98 -12.23 -0.12
CA PHE A 100 -9.40 -13.09 -1.16
C PHE A 100 -9.49 -14.57 -0.77
N GLU A 101 -9.54 -15.41 -1.78
CA GLU A 101 -9.47 -16.86 -1.63
C GLU A 101 -8.47 -17.43 -2.64
N SER A 102 -7.59 -18.35 -2.19
CA SER A 102 -6.55 -18.94 -3.05
C SER A 102 -5.69 -17.92 -3.79
N ASN A 103 -5.36 -16.79 -3.15
CA ASN A 103 -4.63 -15.64 -3.71
C ASN A 103 -5.36 -14.90 -4.85
N ILE A 104 -6.67 -15.07 -4.97
CA ILE A 104 -7.52 -14.39 -5.96
C ILE A 104 -8.51 -13.48 -5.24
N ILE A 105 -8.64 -12.26 -5.73
CA ILE A 105 -9.66 -11.29 -5.36
C ILE A 105 -10.75 -11.36 -6.41
N THR A 106 -12.01 -11.50 -5.98
CA THR A 106 -13.18 -11.36 -6.88
C THR A 106 -13.83 -10.01 -6.63
N ILE A 107 -13.88 -9.18 -7.66
CA ILE A 107 -14.51 -7.87 -7.65
C ILE A 107 -15.94 -8.02 -8.14
N GLU A 108 -16.90 -7.85 -7.25
CA GLU A 108 -18.34 -8.04 -7.56
C GLU A 108 -19.06 -6.73 -7.92
N TYR A 109 -18.46 -5.59 -7.59
CA TYR A 109 -19.04 -4.26 -7.78
C TYR A 109 -18.05 -3.31 -8.45
N PRO A 110 -18.52 -2.33 -9.23
CA PRO A 110 -17.65 -1.29 -9.78
C PRO A 110 -16.88 -0.56 -8.67
N ILE A 111 -15.58 -0.38 -8.87
CA ILE A 111 -14.70 0.34 -7.93
C ILE A 111 -14.24 1.66 -8.53
N THR A 112 -14.15 2.68 -7.67
CA THR A 112 -13.58 3.96 -8.07
C THR A 112 -12.06 3.86 -8.02
N LEU A 113 -11.40 4.08 -9.16
CA LEU A 113 -9.96 4.02 -9.32
C LEU A 113 -9.36 5.42 -9.41
N ASP A 114 -8.12 5.54 -8.96
CA ASP A 114 -7.29 6.73 -9.18
C ASP A 114 -6.06 6.42 -10.06
N GLU A 115 -5.17 7.38 -10.20
CA GLU A 115 -3.99 7.28 -11.08
C GLU A 115 -2.99 6.22 -10.62
N PHE A 116 -3.02 5.82 -9.33
CA PHE A 116 -2.12 4.82 -8.77
C PHE A 116 -2.55 3.37 -9.06
N ALA A 117 -3.81 3.16 -9.45
CA ALA A 117 -4.33 1.83 -9.74
C ALA A 117 -3.52 1.15 -10.86
N SER A 118 -3.40 -0.17 -10.76
CA SER A 118 -2.67 -1.00 -11.73
C SER A 118 -3.40 -1.07 -13.09
N PRO A 119 -2.68 -1.37 -14.18
CA PRO A 119 -3.28 -1.45 -15.51
C PRO A 119 -4.46 -2.41 -15.58
N GLU A 120 -4.35 -3.61 -15.00
CA GLU A 120 -5.42 -4.61 -15.03
C GLU A 120 -6.70 -4.14 -14.33
N LEU A 121 -6.59 -3.35 -13.25
CA LEU A 121 -7.76 -2.75 -12.60
C LEU A 121 -8.44 -1.71 -13.50
N LYS A 122 -7.66 -0.95 -14.27
CA LYS A 122 -8.17 0.08 -15.19
C LYS A 122 -8.85 -0.51 -16.43
N LEU A 123 -8.60 -1.79 -16.73
CA LEU A 123 -9.16 -2.51 -17.87
C LEU A 123 -10.43 -3.32 -17.50
N ILE A 124 -10.91 -3.25 -16.26
CA ILE A 124 -12.16 -3.92 -15.86
C ILE A 124 -13.34 -3.21 -16.51
N GLU A 125 -14.01 -3.88 -17.43
CA GLU A 125 -15.21 -3.39 -18.12
C GLU A 125 -16.49 -3.97 -17.51
N GLU A 126 -16.42 -5.20 -16.99
CA GLU A 126 -17.57 -5.93 -16.44
C GLU A 126 -17.23 -6.57 -15.08
N VAL A 127 -18.23 -6.74 -14.24
CA VAL A 127 -18.14 -7.49 -12.98
C VAL A 127 -19.12 -8.68 -13.02
N PRO A 128 -18.81 -9.84 -12.38
CA PRO A 128 -17.65 -10.07 -11.53
C PRO A 128 -16.34 -10.21 -12.30
N PHE A 129 -15.23 -9.73 -11.74
CA PHE A 129 -13.89 -9.83 -12.31
C PHE A 129 -12.91 -10.36 -11.27
N SER A 130 -11.98 -11.25 -11.69
CA SER A 130 -11.01 -11.88 -10.79
C SER A 130 -9.59 -11.43 -11.10
N ILE A 131 -8.86 -11.04 -10.06
CA ILE A 131 -7.46 -10.58 -10.12
C ILE A 131 -6.63 -11.22 -9.00
N PRO A 132 -5.32 -11.39 -9.18
CA PRO A 132 -4.47 -11.89 -8.12
C PRO A 132 -4.21 -10.83 -7.04
N VAL A 133 -3.93 -11.25 -5.81
CA VAL A 133 -3.59 -10.36 -4.68
C VAL A 133 -2.36 -9.49 -4.97
N GLN A 134 -1.46 -9.91 -5.85
CA GLN A 134 -0.26 -9.17 -6.28
C GLN A 134 -0.59 -7.88 -7.07
N THR A 135 -1.83 -7.69 -7.46
CA THR A 135 -2.30 -6.46 -8.12
C THR A 135 -1.93 -5.20 -7.33
N CYS A 136 -2.04 -5.24 -6.00
CA CYS A 136 -1.70 -4.10 -5.14
C CYS A 136 -0.20 -3.72 -5.15
N TYR A 137 0.71 -4.63 -5.52
CA TYR A 137 2.14 -4.33 -5.54
C TYR A 137 2.49 -3.25 -6.56
N TYR A 138 1.83 -3.26 -7.72
CA TYR A 138 2.02 -2.21 -8.73
C TYR A 138 1.70 -0.82 -8.16
N SER A 139 0.56 -0.69 -7.53
CA SER A 139 0.12 0.60 -6.98
C SER A 139 1.05 1.08 -5.86
N LEU A 140 1.56 0.19 -5.01
CA LEU A 140 2.53 0.55 -3.97
C LEU A 140 3.85 1.06 -4.56
N ALA A 141 4.38 0.39 -5.59
CA ALA A 141 5.58 0.86 -6.30
C ALA A 141 5.33 2.21 -7.00
N ASN A 142 4.16 2.40 -7.61
CA ASN A 142 3.78 3.66 -8.25
C ASN A 142 3.63 4.81 -7.23
N VAL A 143 3.09 4.56 -6.04
CA VAL A 143 3.06 5.53 -4.94
C VAL A 143 4.47 5.92 -4.53
N LEU A 144 5.39 4.97 -4.36
CA LEU A 144 6.77 5.29 -4.01
C LEU A 144 7.46 6.09 -5.11
N LEU A 145 7.30 5.71 -6.37
CA LEU A 145 7.85 6.47 -7.50
C LEU A 145 7.34 7.91 -7.50
N TYR A 146 6.05 8.10 -7.28
CA TYR A 146 5.46 9.43 -7.19
C TYR A 146 6.01 10.25 -6.00
N LEU A 147 6.22 9.64 -4.86
CA LEU A 147 6.83 10.29 -3.68
C LEU A 147 8.26 10.75 -3.96
N LEU A 148 9.01 9.99 -4.77
CA LEU A 148 10.40 10.28 -5.12
C LEU A 148 10.52 11.33 -6.24
N THR A 149 9.70 11.22 -7.28
CA THR A 149 9.88 11.98 -8.53
C THR A 149 8.73 12.93 -8.84
N GLY A 150 7.57 12.70 -8.24
CA GLY A 150 6.32 13.37 -8.56
C GLY A 150 5.71 12.97 -9.91
N LYS A 151 6.10 11.81 -10.45
CA LYS A 151 5.57 11.24 -11.69
C LYS A 151 5.00 9.86 -11.43
N HIS A 152 3.97 9.49 -12.19
CA HIS A 152 3.46 8.12 -12.21
C HIS A 152 4.33 7.26 -13.13
N TYR A 153 4.34 5.95 -12.87
CA TYR A 153 5.07 4.99 -13.69
C TYR A 153 4.43 4.82 -15.07
N ASN A 154 5.24 4.94 -16.11
CA ASN A 154 4.86 4.63 -17.49
C ASN A 154 5.70 3.49 -18.07
N ASN A 155 7.01 3.49 -17.81
CA ASN A 155 7.94 2.47 -18.32
C ASN A 155 9.21 2.41 -17.44
N LEU A 156 10.09 1.45 -17.72
CA LEU A 156 11.31 1.24 -16.94
C LEU A 156 12.29 2.43 -16.95
N GLU A 157 12.19 3.33 -17.91
CA GLU A 157 13.03 4.53 -17.95
C GLU A 157 12.76 5.45 -16.75
N ASP A 158 11.54 5.42 -16.22
CA ASP A 158 11.18 6.19 -15.03
C ASP A 158 11.94 5.75 -13.77
N LEU A 159 12.58 4.58 -13.80
CA LEU A 159 13.40 4.05 -12.69
C LEU A 159 14.92 4.29 -12.87
N GLN A 160 15.37 4.95 -13.94
CA GLN A 160 16.81 5.12 -14.24
C GLN A 160 17.58 5.79 -13.09
N PHE A 161 16.94 6.70 -12.34
CA PHE A 161 17.58 7.44 -11.26
C PHE A 161 17.98 6.57 -10.04
N ILE A 162 17.45 5.33 -9.94
CA ILE A 162 17.78 4.35 -8.91
C ILE A 162 18.42 3.08 -9.50
N TYR A 163 18.87 3.13 -10.76
CA TYR A 163 19.38 1.98 -11.49
C TYR A 163 20.48 1.26 -10.69
N TYR A 164 20.48 -0.08 -10.75
CA TYR A 164 21.36 -0.97 -10.00
C TYR A 164 21.27 -0.93 -8.46
N SER A 165 20.34 -0.18 -7.88
CA SER A 165 20.10 -0.24 -6.43
C SER A 165 19.17 -1.42 -6.07
N PRO A 166 19.20 -1.91 -4.82
CA PRO A 166 18.21 -2.89 -4.35
C PRO A 166 16.76 -2.42 -4.57
N LEU A 167 16.52 -1.12 -4.41
CA LEU A 167 15.22 -0.50 -4.65
C LEU A 167 14.76 -0.64 -6.11
N TYR A 168 15.68 -0.46 -7.07
CA TYR A 168 15.38 -0.67 -8.48
C TYR A 168 14.83 -2.07 -8.73
N PHE A 169 15.55 -3.10 -8.29
CA PHE A 169 15.14 -4.50 -8.50
C PHE A 169 13.82 -4.85 -7.80
N CYS A 170 13.56 -4.25 -6.64
CA CYS A 170 12.29 -4.41 -5.95
C CYS A 170 11.15 -3.80 -6.78
N MET A 171 11.28 -2.54 -7.18
CA MET A 171 10.25 -1.83 -7.95
C MET A 171 10.02 -2.45 -9.33
N GLU A 172 11.07 -2.84 -10.05
CA GLU A 172 10.98 -3.51 -11.34
C GLU A 172 10.08 -4.75 -11.25
N ARG A 173 10.27 -5.59 -10.23
CA ARG A 173 9.46 -6.80 -10.02
C ARG A 173 8.00 -6.51 -9.62
N MET A 174 7.77 -5.42 -8.92
CA MET A 174 6.41 -5.00 -8.54
C MET A 174 5.63 -4.37 -9.69
N LEU A 175 6.33 -3.80 -10.68
CA LEU A 175 5.77 -3.06 -11.82
C LEU A 175 5.62 -3.93 -13.08
N LEU A 176 5.86 -5.24 -13.01
CA LEU A 176 5.66 -6.15 -14.13
C LEU A 176 4.24 -6.05 -14.69
N THR A 177 4.14 -6.16 -16.03
CA THR A 177 2.85 -6.05 -16.73
C THR A 177 1.88 -7.16 -16.31
N ASN A 178 2.36 -8.42 -16.25
CA ASN A 178 1.54 -9.52 -15.78
C ASN A 178 1.48 -9.53 -14.24
N PRO A 179 0.30 -9.33 -13.62
CA PRO A 179 0.18 -9.26 -12.16
C PRO A 179 0.58 -10.56 -11.45
N TYR A 180 0.44 -11.74 -12.09
CA TYR A 180 0.83 -13.02 -11.50
C TYR A 180 2.35 -13.18 -11.34
N ASP A 181 3.15 -12.45 -12.11
CA ASP A 181 4.62 -12.49 -12.06
C ASP A 181 5.18 -11.49 -11.04
N ARG A 182 4.37 -10.58 -10.54
CA ARG A 182 4.79 -9.56 -9.57
C ARG A 182 5.21 -10.19 -8.26
N LYS A 183 6.30 -9.67 -7.71
CA LYS A 183 6.83 -10.10 -6.41
C LYS A 183 7.13 -8.88 -5.56
N PHE A 184 6.68 -8.93 -4.33
CA PHE A 184 7.06 -7.97 -3.31
C PHE A 184 8.13 -8.61 -2.43
N ILE A 185 9.38 -8.44 -2.82
CA ILE A 185 10.54 -8.89 -2.06
C ILE A 185 11.22 -7.62 -1.56
N TYR A 186 11.02 -7.34 -0.29
CA TYR A 186 11.79 -6.35 0.43
C TYR A 186 12.99 -7.06 1.07
N ILE A 187 14.21 -6.58 0.77
CA ILE A 187 15.46 -7.08 1.31
C ILE A 187 16.02 -6.05 2.30
#